data_1dcc4e4638214531de410c3c9246de36
#
_entry.id   1dcc4e4638214531de410c3c9246de36
#
_cell.length_a   1.000
_cell.length_b   1.000
_cell.length_c   1.000
_cell.angle_alpha   90.00
_cell.angle_beta   90.00
_cell.angle_gamma   90.00
#
_symmetry.space_group_name_H-M   'P 1'
#
loop_
_entity.id
_entity.type
_entity.pdbx_description
1 polymer ?
#
loop_
_entity_poly.entity_id
_entity_poly.type
_entity_poly.pdbx_seq_one_letter_code
_entity_poly.pdbx_strand_id
1 'polypeptide(L)'
;MNDEALLNSTPKDEGEAPEAKENDSKSFTLTGSDKKNYEFTIIFITSKILLQAREINDISDFIYKTNFSLEQLYKLNRFFMLYENLDDIFKFFTEIEDKDMSLKLDNNNIIVNLKCKIMRTEQNIEFILLR
;
A
#
# COMPACT_ATOMS: atom_id res chain seq x y z
N MET A 1 -20.38 -30.69 11.52
CA MET A 1 -20.15 -30.16 11.85
C MET A 1 -19.79 -29.96 12.18
N ASN A 2 -19.74 -29.76 11.95
CA ASN A 2 -19.26 -29.21 12.31
C ASN A 2 -18.87 -28.73 12.48
N ASP A 3 -18.61 -28.41 12.13
CA ASP A 3 -18.15 -27.79 12.38
C ASP A 3 -17.74 -27.43 12.25
N GLU A 4 -17.54 -27.46 11.85
CA GLU A 4 -17.03 -26.97 11.88
C GLU A 4 -16.73 -26.38 11.87
N ALA A 5 -16.91 -26.60 11.47
CA ALA A 5 -16.53 -25.84 11.62
C ALA A 5 -16.42 -25.33 11.79
N LEU A 6 -16.31 -25.36 11.57
CA LEU A 6 -16.11 -24.59 11.97
C LEU A 6 -15.63 -24.30 12.13
N LEU A 7 -15.32 -24.15 11.76
CA LEU A 7 -14.76 -23.61 12.05
C LEU A 7 -14.24 -23.25 11.87
N ASN A 8 -13.91 -23.11 11.60
CA ASN A 8 -13.37 -22.46 11.66
C ASN A 8 -13.12 -21.87 11.72
N SER A 9 -12.99 -21.75 11.39
CA SER A 9 -12.80 -20.85 11.67
C SER A 9 -12.74 -20.45 12.20
N THR A 10 -12.54 -20.13 12.31
CA THR A 10 -12.43 -19.39 12.95
C THR A 10 -12.16 -19.15 13.52
N PRO A 11 -11.80 -18.90 13.62
CA PRO A 11 -11.49 -18.34 14.22
C PRO A 11 -11.16 -17.99 14.75
N LYS A 12 -10.81 -17.53 14.85
CA LYS A 12 -10.39 -16.92 15.38
C LYS A 12 -10.19 -15.99 15.84
N ASP A 13 -9.94 -15.52 15.67
CA ASP A 13 -9.55 -14.43 16.11
C ASP A 13 -10.33 -13.60 16.94
N GLU A 14 -10.74 -13.59 17.78
CA GLU A 14 -11.54 -12.98 18.53
C GLU A 14 -11.04 -12.08 19.52
N GLY A 15 -11.45 -10.87 19.74
CA GLY A 15 -11.04 -9.92 20.72
C GLY A 15 -9.67 -9.32 20.51
N GLU A 16 -8.96 -9.76 19.54
CA GLU A 16 -7.65 -9.21 19.24
C GLU A 16 -7.73 -8.28 18.05
N ALA A 17 -6.82 -7.33 17.97
CA ALA A 17 -6.69 -6.52 16.78
C ALA A 17 -6.33 -7.46 15.63
N PRO A 18 -7.06 -7.38 14.52
CA PRO A 18 -6.79 -8.28 13.42
C PRO A 18 -5.42 -8.00 12.83
N GLU A 19 -4.71 -9.05 12.52
CA GLU A 19 -3.47 -8.94 11.77
C GLU A 19 -3.81 -8.79 10.30
N ALA A 20 -2.91 -8.16 9.55
CA ALA A 20 -3.06 -8.08 8.11
C ALA A 20 -2.98 -9.47 7.53
N LYS A 21 -3.86 -9.75 6.59
CA LYS A 21 -3.93 -11.07 5.96
C LYS A 21 -3.41 -10.98 4.56
N GLU A 22 -2.93 -12.11 4.06
CA GLU A 22 -2.48 -12.19 2.68
C GLU A 22 -3.57 -11.69 1.74
N ASN A 23 -3.20 -10.85 0.78
CA ASN A 23 -4.08 -10.24 -0.21
C ASN A 23 -5.05 -9.20 0.35
N ASP A 24 -4.88 -8.80 1.60
CA ASP A 24 -5.57 -7.61 2.07
C ASP A 24 -5.10 -6.43 1.24
N SER A 25 -6.00 -5.51 0.96
CA SER A 25 -5.67 -4.38 0.12
C SER A 25 -6.43 -3.13 0.53
N LYS A 26 -5.89 -2.01 0.11
CA LYS A 26 -6.51 -0.70 0.28
C LYS A 26 -6.34 0.08 -1.00
N SER A 27 -7.42 0.64 -1.51
CA SER A 27 -7.39 1.41 -2.75
C SER A 27 -7.69 2.87 -2.49
N PHE A 28 -7.06 3.72 -3.29
CA PHE A 28 -7.23 5.16 -3.24
C PHE A 28 -7.46 5.65 -4.66
N THR A 29 -8.24 6.72 -4.80
CA THR A 29 -8.37 7.40 -6.09
C THR A 29 -7.54 8.67 -6.04
N LEU A 30 -6.56 8.77 -6.91
CA LEU A 30 -5.65 9.90 -6.95
C LEU A 30 -5.68 10.54 -8.32
N THR A 31 -5.57 11.86 -8.36
CA THR A 31 -5.47 12.59 -9.62
C THR A 31 -4.00 12.76 -9.94
N GLY A 32 -3.60 12.31 -11.11
CA GLY A 32 -2.21 12.39 -11.52
C GLY A 32 -1.82 13.78 -11.99
N SER A 33 -0.53 13.97 -12.20
CA SER A 33 0.01 15.23 -12.72
C SER A 33 -0.51 15.52 -14.14
N ASP A 34 -0.98 14.49 -14.83
CA ASP A 34 -1.60 14.62 -16.16
C ASP A 34 -3.09 14.92 -16.07
N LYS A 35 -3.61 15.12 -14.85
CA LYS A 35 -5.01 15.44 -14.55
C LYS A 35 -5.97 14.30 -14.82
N LYS A 36 -5.46 13.09 -15.02
CA LYS A 36 -6.28 11.89 -15.11
C LYS A 36 -6.39 11.25 -13.76
N ASN A 37 -7.45 10.45 -13.59
CA ASN A 37 -7.67 9.77 -12.31
C ASN A 37 -7.10 8.36 -12.35
N TYR A 38 -6.46 7.99 -11.25
CA TYR A 38 -5.83 6.69 -11.12
C TYR A 38 -6.33 5.98 -9.87
N GLU A 39 -6.47 4.68 -9.98
CA GLU A 39 -6.70 3.85 -8.80
C GLU A 39 -5.34 3.36 -8.32
N PHE A 40 -4.99 3.74 -7.11
CA PHE A 40 -3.74 3.32 -6.48
C PHE A 40 -4.08 2.30 -5.39
N THR A 41 -3.54 1.10 -5.50
CA THR A 41 -3.87 0.00 -4.60
C THR A 41 -2.61 -0.50 -3.91
N ILE A 42 -2.72 -0.68 -2.60
CA ILE A 42 -1.66 -1.25 -1.78
C ILE A 42 -2.13 -2.63 -1.36
N ILE A 43 -1.34 -3.65 -1.67
CA ILE A 43 -1.74 -5.04 -1.45
C ILE A 43 -0.71 -5.72 -0.56
N PHE A 44 -1.18 -6.37 0.50
CA PHE A 44 -0.32 -7.13 1.39
C PHE A 44 -0.20 -8.56 0.87
N ILE A 45 1.01 -8.98 0.57
CA ILE A 45 1.30 -10.35 0.14
C ILE A 45 2.28 -10.90 1.16
N THR A 46 2.19 -12.16 1.46
CA THR A 46 2.87 -12.84 2.57
C THR A 46 4.19 -12.21 3.02
N SER A 47 5.08 -11.88 2.11
CA SER A 47 6.40 -11.37 2.47
C SER A 47 6.71 -10.03 1.81
N LYS A 48 5.70 -9.39 1.20
CA LYS A 48 5.92 -8.15 0.45
C LYS A 48 4.68 -7.28 0.49
N ILE A 49 4.90 -6.01 0.22
CA ILE A 49 3.80 -5.07 -0.03
C ILE A 49 3.91 -4.68 -1.50
N LEU A 50 2.83 -4.88 -2.22
CA LEU A 50 2.73 -4.56 -3.63
C LEU A 50 1.99 -3.24 -3.79
N LEU A 51 2.56 -2.35 -4.59
CA LEU A 51 1.92 -1.08 -4.94
C LEU A 51 1.56 -1.14 -6.41
N GLN A 52 0.34 -0.74 -6.73
CA GLN A 52 -0.17 -0.85 -8.08
C GLN A 52 -1.01 0.37 -8.40
N ALA A 53 -0.87 0.89 -9.61
CA ALA A 53 -1.68 2.02 -10.06
C ALA A 53 -2.11 1.79 -11.49
N ARG A 54 -3.34 2.19 -11.79
CA ARG A 54 -3.82 2.15 -13.16
C ARG A 54 -4.82 3.28 -13.37
N GLU A 55 -4.88 3.76 -14.59
CA GLU A 55 -5.80 4.83 -14.92
C GLU A 55 -7.23 4.31 -14.92
N ILE A 56 -8.12 5.05 -14.27
CA ILE A 56 -9.54 4.70 -14.28
C ILE A 56 -10.10 5.05 -15.63
N ASN A 57 -10.89 4.12 -16.20
CA ASN A 57 -11.53 4.29 -17.49
C ASN A 57 -10.57 4.25 -18.68
N ASP A 58 -9.36 3.76 -18.47
CA ASP A 58 -8.41 3.58 -19.55
C ASP A 58 -8.62 2.21 -20.17
N ILE A 59 -8.72 2.18 -21.49
CA ILE A 59 -8.92 0.93 -22.21
C ILE A 59 -7.61 0.22 -22.51
N SER A 60 -6.48 0.86 -22.23
CA SER A 60 -5.18 0.29 -22.57
C SER A 60 -4.71 -0.79 -21.60
N ASP A 61 -5.32 -0.86 -20.42
CA ASP A 61 -4.99 -1.85 -19.40
C ASP A 61 -3.56 -1.79 -18.90
N PHE A 62 -2.88 -0.65 -19.05
CA PHE A 62 -1.56 -0.51 -18.50
C PHE A 62 -1.62 -0.49 -16.98
N ILE A 63 -0.75 -1.27 -16.36
CA ILE A 63 -0.63 -1.31 -14.91
C ILE A 63 0.78 -0.94 -14.53
N TYR A 64 0.90 -0.01 -13.58
CA TYR A 64 2.19 0.39 -13.02
C TYR A 64 2.31 -0.25 -11.66
N LYS A 65 3.43 -0.89 -11.39
CA LYS A 65 3.56 -1.60 -10.12
C LYS A 65 4.98 -1.70 -9.64
N THR A 66 5.11 -1.95 -8.36
CA THR A 66 6.37 -2.26 -7.71
C THR A 66 6.04 -3.03 -6.44
N ASN A 67 7.03 -3.66 -5.85
CA ASN A 67 6.81 -4.35 -4.59
C ASN A 67 8.05 -4.22 -3.72
N PHE A 68 7.85 -4.40 -2.42
CA PHE A 68 8.92 -4.23 -1.45
C PHE A 68 8.82 -5.29 -0.36
N SER A 69 9.96 -5.90 -0.04
CA SER A 69 10.10 -6.66 1.18
C SER A 69 10.35 -5.69 2.33
N LEU A 70 10.32 -6.19 3.57
CA LEU A 70 10.60 -5.36 4.72
C LEU A 70 11.97 -4.70 4.61
N GLU A 71 12.98 -5.48 4.22
CA GLU A 71 14.33 -4.95 4.08
C GLU A 71 14.42 -3.87 3.01
N GLN A 72 13.69 -4.06 1.92
CA GLN A 72 13.69 -3.06 0.85
C GLN A 72 13.04 -1.77 1.29
N LEU A 73 11.98 -1.86 2.10
CA LEU A 73 11.36 -0.66 2.64
C LEU A 73 12.29 0.07 3.60
N TYR A 74 13.02 -0.67 4.43
CA TYR A 74 14.00 -0.06 5.33
C TYR A 74 15.06 0.70 4.55
N LYS A 75 15.48 0.16 3.41
CA LYS A 75 16.48 0.82 2.58
C LYS A 75 15.91 2.00 1.81
N LEU A 76 14.62 1.94 1.51
CA LEU A 76 13.96 3.02 0.78
C LEU A 76 13.88 4.27 1.63
N ASN A 77 13.49 4.12 2.89
CA ASN A 77 13.35 5.27 3.77
C ASN A 77 13.45 4.81 5.22
N ARG A 78 14.24 5.55 5.99
CA ARG A 78 14.46 5.22 7.40
C ARG A 78 13.18 5.24 8.23
N PHE A 79 12.17 5.94 7.75
CA PHE A 79 10.89 5.98 8.42
C PHE A 79 10.37 4.57 8.70
N PHE A 80 10.55 3.66 7.74
CA PHE A 80 10.02 2.30 7.88
C PHE A 80 10.72 1.49 8.97
N MET A 81 11.88 1.94 9.41
CA MET A 81 12.58 1.27 10.50
C MET A 81 11.89 1.44 11.85
N LEU A 82 10.87 2.29 11.91
CA LEU A 82 10.03 2.40 13.11
C LEU A 82 9.13 1.17 13.29
N TYR A 83 9.00 0.36 12.27
CA TYR A 83 8.12 -0.81 12.28
C TYR A 83 8.94 -2.08 12.26
N GLU A 84 8.48 -3.09 13.01
CA GLU A 84 9.20 -4.35 13.12
C GLU A 84 8.80 -5.37 12.09
N ASN A 85 7.64 -5.18 11.47
CA ASN A 85 7.15 -6.16 10.51
C ASN A 85 6.31 -5.49 9.43
N LEU A 86 6.05 -6.24 8.35
CA LEU A 86 5.28 -5.73 7.23
C LEU A 86 3.81 -5.49 7.57
N ASP A 87 3.25 -6.28 8.49
CA ASP A 87 1.87 -6.08 8.91
C ASP A 87 1.64 -4.67 9.41
N ASP A 88 2.55 -4.19 10.25
CA ASP A 88 2.42 -2.86 10.84
C ASP A 88 2.61 -1.78 9.79
N ILE A 89 3.51 -2.01 8.84
CA ILE A 89 3.69 -1.06 7.74
C ILE A 89 2.45 -1.03 6.87
N PHE A 90 1.85 -2.19 6.58
CA PHE A 90 0.63 -2.23 5.80
C PHE A 90 -0.50 -1.48 6.52
N LYS A 91 -0.62 -1.67 7.83
CA LYS A 91 -1.62 -0.93 8.62
C LYS A 91 -1.39 0.57 8.54
N PHE A 92 -0.13 0.99 8.60
CA PHE A 92 0.20 2.39 8.43
C PHE A 92 -0.32 2.91 7.10
N PHE A 93 -0.07 2.17 6.02
CA PHE A 93 -0.54 2.58 4.70
C PHE A 93 -2.07 2.68 4.64
N THR A 94 -2.79 1.79 5.32
CA THR A 94 -4.25 1.82 5.27
C THR A 94 -4.85 2.98 6.03
N GLU A 95 -4.06 3.63 6.89
CA GLU A 95 -4.53 4.75 7.68
C GLU A 95 -4.22 6.09 7.06
N ILE A 96 -3.47 6.10 5.96
CA ILE A 96 -3.13 7.33 5.27
C ILE A 96 -4.34 7.84 4.52
N GLU A 97 -4.49 9.16 4.48
CA GLU A 97 -5.55 9.79 3.71
C GLU A 97 -5.05 10.15 2.33
N ASP A 98 -5.93 10.12 1.35
CA ASP A 98 -5.55 10.41 -0.03
C ASP A 98 -5.01 11.83 -0.20
N LYS A 99 -5.40 12.76 0.68
CA LYS A 99 -4.84 14.13 0.62
C LYS A 99 -3.35 14.18 0.91
N ASP A 100 -2.81 13.13 1.54
CA ASP A 100 -1.39 13.07 1.88
C ASP A 100 -0.59 12.30 0.84
N MET A 101 -1.21 11.96 -0.26
CA MET A 101 -0.57 11.28 -1.36
C MET A 101 -0.67 12.10 -2.63
N SER A 102 0.32 11.98 -3.50
CA SER A 102 0.25 12.57 -4.82
C SER A 102 0.84 11.59 -5.83
N LEU A 103 0.35 11.68 -7.05
CA LEU A 103 0.74 10.78 -8.12
C LEU A 103 1.23 11.62 -9.29
N LYS A 104 2.43 11.30 -9.77
CA LYS A 104 3.07 12.06 -10.82
C LYS A 104 3.52 11.12 -11.91
N LEU A 105 3.29 11.52 -13.16
CA LEU A 105 3.77 10.77 -14.32
C LEU A 105 5.18 11.22 -14.62
N ASP A 106 6.08 10.27 -14.85
CA ASP A 106 7.46 10.55 -15.19
C ASP A 106 7.90 9.57 -16.25
N ASN A 107 7.88 10.02 -17.50
CA ASN A 107 8.14 9.18 -18.65
C ASN A 107 7.14 8.02 -18.66
N ASN A 108 7.60 6.80 -18.60
CA ASN A 108 6.72 5.63 -18.60
C ASN A 108 6.51 5.07 -17.20
N ASN A 109 6.79 5.88 -16.18
CA ASN A 109 6.65 5.43 -14.79
C ASN A 109 5.68 6.33 -14.05
N ILE A 110 5.22 5.83 -12.91
CA ILE A 110 4.43 6.62 -11.99
C ILE A 110 5.21 6.75 -10.71
N ILE A 111 5.27 7.99 -10.19
CA ILE A 111 5.88 8.26 -8.89
C ILE A 111 4.76 8.62 -7.94
N VAL A 112 4.63 7.85 -6.86
CA VAL A 112 3.68 8.16 -5.80
C VAL A 112 4.46 8.73 -4.64
N ASN A 113 4.09 9.94 -4.24
CA ASN A 113 4.72 10.61 -3.11
C ASN A 113 3.78 10.58 -1.94
N LEU A 114 4.30 10.18 -0.79
CA LEU A 114 3.55 10.06 0.43
C LEU A 114 4.12 11.02 1.45
N LYS A 115 3.24 11.84 2.04
CA LYS A 115 3.63 12.72 3.14
C LYS A 115 3.25 12.08 4.46
N CYS A 116 4.20 12.04 5.36
CA CYS A 116 3.92 11.57 6.71
C CYS A 116 4.75 12.38 7.69
N LYS A 117 4.36 12.33 8.96
CA LYS A 117 5.07 13.07 10.00
C LYS A 117 5.66 12.11 10.98
N ILE A 118 6.91 12.36 11.34
CA ILE A 118 7.57 11.66 12.41
C ILE A 118 7.90 12.72 13.43
N MET A 119 7.31 12.58 14.62
CA MET A 119 7.42 13.59 15.67
C MET A 119 6.87 14.90 15.15
N ARG A 120 7.54 15.86 14.79
CA ARG A 120 7.00 17.09 14.24
C ARG A 120 7.62 17.41 12.89
N THR A 121 8.34 16.43 12.34
CA THR A 121 9.04 16.60 11.08
C THR A 121 8.27 15.92 9.96
N GLU A 122 7.97 16.67 8.92
CA GLU A 122 7.32 16.13 7.74
C GLU A 122 8.33 15.36 6.91
N GLN A 123 7.92 14.18 6.46
CA GLN A 123 8.73 13.33 5.62
C GLN A 123 8.01 13.09 4.31
N ASN A 124 8.77 12.99 3.24
CA ASN A 124 8.23 12.64 1.93
C ASN A 124 8.86 11.33 1.51
N ILE A 125 8.03 10.35 1.17
CA ILE A 125 8.50 9.04 0.74
C ILE A 125 8.03 8.85 -0.70
N GLU A 126 8.95 8.54 -1.59
CA GLU A 126 8.62 8.33 -2.99
C GLU A 126 8.71 6.86 -3.36
N PHE A 127 7.69 6.41 -4.08
CA PHE A 127 7.67 5.06 -4.64
C PHE A 127 7.61 5.19 -6.16
N ILE A 128 8.46 4.45 -6.84
CA ILE A 128 8.48 4.45 -8.31
C ILE A 128 7.82 3.16 -8.78
N LEU A 129 6.73 3.32 -9.53
CA LEU A 129 5.99 2.18 -10.08
C LEU A 129 6.31 2.09 -11.56
N LEU A 130 6.70 0.91 -11.99
CA LEU A 130 7.12 0.67 -13.37
C LEU A 130 5.97 0.05 -14.17
N ARG A 131 5.85 0.50 -15.41
CA ARG A 131 4.84 -0.02 -16.31
C ARG A 131 5.21 -1.38 -16.87
#